data_d4cb3132c4c16453818fa6f4fc0b68e6
#
_entry.id   d4cb3132c4c16453818fa6f4fc0b68e6
#
_cell.length_a   1.000
_cell.length_b   1.000
_cell.length_c   1.000
_cell.angle_alpha   90.00
_cell.angle_beta   90.00
_cell.angle_gamma   90.00
#
_symmetry.space_group_name_H-M   'P 1'
#
loop_
_entity.id
_entity.type
_entity.pdbx_description
1 polymer ?
#
loop_
_entity_poly.entity_id
_entity_poly.type
_entity_poly.pdbx_seq_one_letter_code
_entity_poly.pdbx_strand_id
1 'polypeptide(L)'
;MRWIYISPHLDDAILSAGGLIYDQARAGTRVETWTLMCGFPPEADPSPFAQVLHFQWGFASAEETVRLRRAEDARAASRVGAQAVHFDDFPDCIYRRGADGEPLYP
;
A
#
# COMPACT_ATOMS: atom_id res chain seq x y z
N MET A 1 5.26 4.96 -24.60
CA MET A 1 4.15 5.48 -23.76
C MET A 1 4.27 4.87 -22.36
N ARG A 2 3.98 5.66 -21.34
CA ARG A 2 4.02 5.25 -19.96
C ARG A 2 2.66 5.48 -19.31
N TRP A 3 2.12 4.47 -18.64
CA TRP A 3 0.88 4.60 -17.88
C TRP A 3 1.18 4.53 -16.40
N ILE A 4 0.55 5.40 -15.62
CA ILE A 4 0.68 5.44 -14.18
C ILE A 4 -0.69 5.24 -13.57
N TYR A 5 -0.83 4.22 -12.73
CA TYR A 5 -2.04 3.96 -11.97
C TYR A 5 -1.85 4.49 -10.56
N ILE A 6 -2.66 5.44 -10.16
CA ILE A 6 -2.65 5.98 -8.81
C ILE A 6 -3.43 5.03 -7.90
N SER A 7 -2.75 4.53 -6.88
CA SER A 7 -3.30 3.59 -5.91
C SER A 7 -3.32 4.28 -4.54
N PRO A 8 -4.49 4.57 -3.97
CA PRO A 8 -4.53 5.20 -2.64
C PRO A 8 -3.81 4.37 -1.59
N HIS A 9 -4.07 3.07 -1.55
CA HIS A 9 -3.47 2.13 -0.61
C HIS A 9 -2.82 0.97 -1.38
N LEU A 10 -2.02 0.18 -0.68
CA LEU A 10 -1.40 -1.02 -1.25
C LEU A 10 -2.46 -1.97 -1.82
N ASP A 11 -2.13 -2.60 -2.95
CA ASP A 11 -2.94 -3.58 -3.68
C ASP A 11 -4.15 -3.02 -4.45
N ASP A 12 -4.57 -1.77 -4.23
CA ASP A 12 -5.77 -1.22 -4.87
C ASP A 12 -5.73 -1.27 -6.39
N ALA A 13 -4.63 -0.83 -7.00
CA ALA A 13 -4.52 -0.81 -8.46
C ALA A 13 -4.58 -2.24 -9.05
N ILE A 14 -3.95 -3.20 -8.41
CA ILE A 14 -3.90 -4.58 -8.88
C ILE A 14 -5.28 -5.23 -8.75
N LEU A 15 -5.97 -5.02 -7.63
CA LEU A 15 -7.30 -5.57 -7.43
C LEU A 15 -8.32 -4.98 -8.40
N SER A 16 -8.21 -3.69 -8.69
CA SER A 16 -9.17 -2.98 -9.54
C SER A 16 -8.87 -3.07 -11.04
N ALA A 17 -7.61 -3.11 -11.42
CA ALA A 17 -7.18 -2.97 -12.82
C ALA A 17 -6.08 -3.94 -13.25
N GLY A 18 -5.82 -5.01 -12.49
CA GLY A 18 -4.74 -5.94 -12.77
C GLY A 18 -4.79 -6.55 -14.16
N GLY A 19 -5.97 -6.91 -14.64
CA GLY A 19 -6.14 -7.44 -16.00
C GLY A 19 -5.79 -6.43 -17.09
N LEU A 20 -6.21 -5.19 -16.94
CA LEU A 20 -5.89 -4.12 -17.88
C LEU A 20 -4.39 -3.81 -17.87
N ILE A 21 -3.79 -3.74 -16.68
CA ILE A 21 -2.34 -3.54 -16.53
C ILE A 21 -1.56 -4.65 -17.26
N TYR A 22 -1.99 -5.89 -17.05
CA TYR A 22 -1.37 -7.05 -17.70
C TYR A 22 -1.41 -6.92 -19.24
N ASP A 23 -2.57 -6.57 -19.79
CA ASP A 23 -2.73 -6.43 -21.23
C ASP A 23 -1.87 -5.28 -21.77
N GLN A 24 -1.82 -4.14 -21.08
CA GLN A 24 -1.00 -3.01 -21.48
C GLN A 24 0.50 -3.34 -21.43
N ALA A 25 0.94 -4.03 -20.39
CA ALA A 25 2.35 -4.43 -20.27
C ALA A 25 2.75 -5.41 -21.37
N ARG A 26 1.88 -6.34 -21.69
CA ARG A 26 2.13 -7.30 -22.80
C ARG A 26 2.18 -6.61 -24.15
N ALA A 27 1.46 -5.53 -24.32
CA ALA A 27 1.48 -4.72 -25.55
C ALA A 27 2.72 -3.83 -25.64
N GLY A 28 3.62 -3.87 -24.67
CA GLY A 28 4.86 -3.09 -24.66
C GLY A 28 4.76 -1.74 -23.96
N THR A 29 3.63 -1.44 -23.32
CA THR A 29 3.47 -0.21 -22.55
C THR A 29 4.22 -0.34 -21.22
N ARG A 30 4.96 0.70 -20.86
CA ARG A 30 5.57 0.80 -19.53
C ARG A 30 4.49 1.17 -18.52
N VAL A 31 4.24 0.32 -17.54
CA VAL A 31 3.21 0.53 -16.53
C VAL A 31 3.82 0.64 -15.15
N GLU A 32 3.41 1.65 -14.39
CA GLU A 32 3.78 1.85 -13.00
C GLU A 32 2.53 1.96 -12.14
N THR A 33 2.59 1.44 -10.92
CA THR A 33 1.57 1.67 -9.90
C THR A 33 2.17 2.56 -8.82
N TRP A 34 1.54 3.69 -8.55
CA TRP A 34 1.99 4.65 -7.54
C TRP A 34 1.07 4.58 -6.34
N THR A 35 1.56 4.01 -5.24
CA THR A 35 0.80 3.92 -4.00
C THR A 35 1.16 5.09 -3.09
N LEU A 36 0.17 5.87 -2.72
CA LEU A 36 0.38 7.15 -2.03
C LEU A 36 0.40 7.01 -0.51
N MET A 37 -0.53 6.24 0.07
CA MET A 37 -0.69 6.12 1.51
C MET A 37 -0.16 4.77 2.00
N CYS A 38 1.13 4.60 1.91
CA CYS A 38 1.82 3.38 2.34
C CYS A 38 3.12 3.67 3.08
N GLY A 39 3.26 4.88 3.63
CA GLY A 39 4.41 5.26 4.45
C GLY A 39 4.48 4.45 5.73
N PHE A 40 5.68 4.38 6.32
CA PHE A 40 5.83 3.74 7.62
C PHE A 40 5.17 4.58 8.69
N PRO A 41 4.47 3.94 9.65
CA PRO A 41 3.79 4.67 10.71
C PRO A 41 4.80 5.35 11.64
N PRO A 42 4.40 6.46 12.30
CA PRO A 42 5.24 7.06 13.32
C PRO A 42 5.49 6.07 14.46
N GLU A 43 6.54 6.31 15.26
CA GLU A 43 6.96 5.44 16.37
C GLU A 43 5.98 5.41 17.56
N ALA A 44 4.73 5.76 17.36
CA ALA A 44 3.71 5.67 18.39
C ALA A 44 3.09 4.27 18.39
N ASP A 45 2.62 3.81 19.55
CA ASP A 45 1.90 2.55 19.66
C ASP A 45 0.66 2.56 18.75
N PRO A 46 0.41 1.48 18.01
CA PRO A 46 -0.77 1.42 17.17
C PRO A 46 -2.04 1.48 18.01
N SER A 47 -3.11 2.07 17.45
CA SER A 47 -4.42 2.09 18.10
C SER A 47 -4.96 0.68 18.30
N PRO A 48 -5.93 0.48 19.23
CA PRO A 48 -6.58 -0.84 19.37
C PRO A 48 -7.15 -1.38 18.07
N PHE A 49 -7.74 -0.52 17.24
CA PHE A 49 -8.26 -0.90 15.94
C PHE A 49 -7.14 -1.42 15.02
N ALA A 50 -6.02 -0.70 14.95
CA ALA A 50 -4.88 -1.12 14.15
C ALA A 50 -4.29 -2.45 14.65
N GLN A 51 -4.22 -2.65 15.96
CA GLN A 51 -3.76 -3.91 16.54
C GLN A 51 -4.64 -5.10 16.16
N VAL A 52 -5.96 -4.92 16.13
CA VAL A 52 -6.90 -5.95 15.69
C VAL A 52 -6.64 -6.32 14.24
N LEU A 53 -6.45 -5.33 13.37
CA LEU A 53 -6.15 -5.57 11.96
C LEU A 53 -4.81 -6.30 11.79
N HIS A 54 -3.77 -5.90 12.52
CA HIS A 54 -2.47 -6.60 12.49
C HIS A 54 -2.63 -8.07 12.87
N PHE A 55 -3.39 -8.34 13.92
CA PHE A 55 -3.65 -9.70 14.36
C PHE A 55 -4.38 -10.51 13.28
N GLN A 56 -5.42 -9.93 12.66
CA GLN A 56 -6.16 -10.59 11.58
C GLN A 56 -5.28 -10.89 10.37
N TRP A 57 -4.30 -10.02 10.08
CA TRP A 57 -3.35 -10.21 8.99
C TRP A 57 -2.15 -11.08 9.35
N GLY A 58 -2.01 -11.47 10.63
CA GLY A 58 -0.91 -12.30 11.11
C GLY A 58 0.42 -11.58 11.28
N PHE A 59 0.41 -10.27 11.49
CA PHE A 59 1.62 -9.46 11.65
C PHE A 59 1.83 -9.05 13.10
N ALA A 60 3.11 -8.91 13.50
CA ALA A 60 3.49 -8.62 14.89
C ALA A 60 3.57 -7.12 15.20
N SER A 61 3.86 -6.26 14.20
CA SER A 61 4.06 -4.84 14.40
C SER A 61 3.59 -4.02 13.21
N ALA A 62 3.41 -2.71 13.41
CA ALA A 62 3.05 -1.80 12.33
C ALA A 62 4.15 -1.72 11.27
N GLU A 63 5.41 -1.63 11.67
CA GLU A 63 6.52 -1.60 10.73
C GLU A 63 6.60 -2.87 9.90
N GLU A 64 6.48 -4.03 10.54
CA GLU A 64 6.46 -5.31 9.84
C GLU A 64 5.28 -5.38 8.85
N THR A 65 4.10 -4.94 9.29
CA THR A 65 2.91 -4.91 8.44
C THR A 65 3.17 -4.11 7.16
N VAL A 66 3.66 -2.88 7.28
CA VAL A 66 3.93 -2.02 6.12
C VAL A 66 4.99 -2.65 5.23
N ARG A 67 6.08 -3.14 5.80
CA ARG A 67 7.18 -3.74 5.04
C ARG A 67 6.72 -4.96 4.24
N LEU A 68 5.98 -5.86 4.86
CA LEU A 68 5.50 -7.08 4.21
C LEU A 68 4.40 -6.79 3.19
N ARG A 69 3.51 -5.86 3.47
CA ARG A 69 2.49 -5.46 2.52
C ARG A 69 3.07 -4.74 1.30
N ARG A 70 4.09 -3.91 1.49
CA ARG A 70 4.82 -3.30 0.37
C ARG A 70 5.49 -4.36 -0.51
N ALA A 71 6.10 -5.36 0.10
CA ALA A 71 6.74 -6.45 -0.63
C ALA A 71 5.72 -7.27 -1.41
N GLU A 72 4.56 -7.53 -0.85
CA GLU A 72 3.47 -8.23 -1.52
C GLU A 72 2.94 -7.43 -2.71
N ASP A 73 2.72 -6.13 -2.52
CA ASP A 73 2.28 -5.22 -3.59
C ASP A 73 3.29 -5.20 -4.74
N ALA A 74 4.57 -5.10 -4.43
CA ALA A 74 5.63 -5.10 -5.45
C ALA A 74 5.66 -6.43 -6.22
N ARG A 75 5.48 -7.56 -5.53
CA ARG A 75 5.40 -8.87 -6.20
C ARG A 75 4.18 -8.97 -7.11
N ALA A 76 3.03 -8.50 -6.62
CA ALA A 76 1.80 -8.53 -7.41
C ALA A 76 1.92 -7.66 -8.66
N ALA A 77 2.47 -6.45 -8.51
CA ALA A 77 2.73 -5.55 -9.65
C ALA A 77 3.66 -6.21 -10.67
N SER A 78 4.75 -6.80 -10.21
CA SER A 78 5.71 -7.48 -11.07
C SER A 78 5.07 -8.61 -11.87
N ARG A 79 4.16 -9.38 -11.26
CA ARG A 79 3.47 -10.49 -11.94
C ARG A 79 2.59 -10.05 -13.09
N VAL A 80 2.07 -8.84 -13.05
CA VAL A 80 1.28 -8.29 -14.16
C VAL A 80 2.10 -7.39 -15.07
N GLY A 81 3.41 -7.30 -14.86
CA GLY A 81 4.31 -6.56 -15.72
C GLY A 81 4.44 -5.08 -15.38
N ALA A 82 3.99 -4.66 -14.21
CA ALA A 82 4.11 -3.28 -13.74
C ALA A 82 5.26 -3.13 -12.73
N GLN A 83 5.69 -1.88 -12.54
CA GLN A 83 6.63 -1.51 -11.51
C GLN A 83 5.90 -0.76 -10.41
N ALA A 84 6.02 -1.23 -9.17
CA ALA A 84 5.45 -0.54 -8.02
C ALA A 84 6.37 0.59 -7.55
N VAL A 85 5.76 1.76 -7.31
CA VAL A 85 6.43 2.91 -6.69
C VAL A 85 5.67 3.22 -5.40
N HIS A 86 6.37 3.20 -4.28
CA HIS A 86 5.79 3.44 -2.96
C HIS A 86 6.24 4.80 -2.43
N PHE A 87 5.27 5.63 -2.07
CA PHE A 87 5.53 6.95 -1.49
C PHE A 87 5.52 6.85 0.04
N ASP A 88 6.35 7.67 0.68
CA ASP A 88 6.55 7.63 2.12
C ASP A 88 5.85 8.76 2.88
N ASP A 89 5.20 9.69 2.17
CA ASP A 89 4.67 10.93 2.76
C ASP A 89 3.52 10.69 3.75
N PHE A 90 2.67 9.71 3.47
CA PHE A 90 1.48 9.44 4.30
C PHE A 90 1.38 7.97 4.63
N PRO A 91 1.16 7.62 5.92
CA PRO A 91 0.86 6.24 6.30
C PRO A 91 -0.59 5.88 5.94
N ASP A 92 -0.91 4.59 6.01
CA ASP A 92 -2.28 4.11 5.90
C ASP A 92 -3.16 4.80 6.95
N CYS A 93 -4.45 4.97 6.64
CA CYS A 93 -5.38 5.67 7.53
C CYS A 93 -5.45 5.06 8.93
N ILE A 94 -5.22 3.75 9.09
CA ILE A 94 -5.27 3.09 10.41
C ILE A 94 -4.15 3.55 11.34
N TYR A 95 -3.10 4.20 10.82
CA TYR A 95 -1.98 4.73 11.61
C TYR A 95 -2.03 6.25 11.75
N ARG A 96 -2.95 6.92 11.07
CA ARG A 96 -3.01 8.38 11.05
C ARG A 96 -3.65 8.91 12.33
N ARG A 97 -3.14 10.06 12.75
CA ARG A 97 -3.62 10.74 13.96
C ARG A 97 -4.06 12.15 13.61
N GLY A 98 -4.98 12.67 14.41
CA GLY A 98 -5.40 14.05 14.32
C GLY A 98 -4.35 15.00 14.91
N ALA A 99 -4.62 16.31 14.81
CA ALA A 99 -3.73 17.34 15.34
C ALA A 99 -3.56 17.25 16.86
N ASP A 100 -4.52 16.63 17.55
CA ASP A 100 -4.46 16.37 19.01
C ASP A 100 -3.62 15.16 19.39
N GLY A 101 -3.08 14.43 18.39
CA GLY A 101 -2.30 13.21 18.61
C GLY A 101 -3.13 11.95 18.79
N GLU A 102 -4.45 12.05 18.77
CA GLU A 102 -5.34 10.90 18.92
C GLU A 102 -5.53 10.16 17.60
N PRO A 103 -5.65 8.82 17.63
CA PRO A 103 -5.90 8.05 16.42
C PRO A 103 -7.20 8.47 15.73
N LEU A 104 -7.20 8.52 14.39
CA LEU A 104 -8.41 8.77 13.62
C LEU A 104 -9.36 7.56 13.68
N TYR A 105 -8.81 6.37 13.86
CA TYR A 105 -9.55 5.11 14.02
C TYR A 105 -9.09 4.48 15.34
N PRO A 106 -9.76 4.81 16.45
CA PRO A 106 -9.38 4.33 17.77
C PRO A 106 -9.64 2.83 17.99
#